data_4327dcfb0c61ebf63a3123b1571adc5c
#
_entry.id   4327dcfb0c61ebf63a3123b1571adc5c
#
_cell.length_a   1.000
_cell.length_b   1.000
_cell.length_c   1.000
_cell.angle_alpha   90.00
_cell.angle_beta   90.00
_cell.angle_gamma   90.00
#
_symmetry.space_group_name_H-M   'P 1'
#
loop_
_entity.id
_entity.type
_entity.pdbx_description
1 polymer ?
#
loop_
_entity_poly.entity_id
_entity_poly.type
_entity_poly.pdbx_seq_one_letter_code
_entity_poly.pdbx_strand_id
1 'polypeptide(L)'
;GSYHTGLVRPPFKQAPVVGAVAGMFAQSYIAGSLGTLVAGNIWNTAIVKGITYATMAGAIGGAIVSAVVSGALAETPDRPDFGTDGASRGILLNKAANDAQIPVVYGQRKVGGTRVFMEVTGSDNEYLHMVLAISEGEIDSIENIYLTNVLSTDSRFSGFLDTYTHTGADDQAADTNLVNAVSGWSSNHRLRGTTYLYARLKYDQDAFASGLPTITADVKGVKVYDPRTTTTAWSDNPALCIRDYLTNTRYGRGIDTSLIDDTSFNAAANYCEEQVTIGGTTKDRYTLNGVVDTSQGSMDVLKKLLTSCRGFLVFSGGKYKLIIDKPETAAFTFSEDNIVGAWSIKLGDKNS
;
A
#
# COMPACT_ATOMS: atom_id res chain seq x y z
N GLY A 1 -21.73 -24.26 18.48
CA GLY A 1 -22.19 -22.89 18.50
C GLY A 1 -21.12 -22.04 17.88
N SER A 2 -21.29 -21.65 16.61
CA SER A 2 -20.37 -20.81 15.88
C SER A 2 -20.62 -19.35 16.26
N TYR A 3 -19.66 -18.69 16.87
CA TYR A 3 -19.65 -17.24 16.99
C TYR A 3 -18.94 -16.65 15.75
N HIS A 4 -19.71 -16.36 14.72
CA HIS A 4 -19.33 -15.38 13.73
C HIS A 4 -19.47 -14.00 14.38
N THR A 5 -18.41 -13.48 14.96
CA THR A 5 -18.30 -12.05 15.19
C THR A 5 -17.97 -11.39 13.85
N GLY A 6 -19.03 -11.10 13.09
CA GLY A 6 -18.92 -10.23 11.94
C GLY A 6 -18.39 -8.87 12.41
N LEU A 7 -17.14 -8.56 12.08
CA LEU A 7 -16.64 -7.20 12.11
C LEU A 7 -17.48 -6.41 11.10
N VAL A 8 -18.55 -5.78 11.60
CA VAL A 8 -19.29 -4.77 10.86
C VAL A 8 -18.32 -3.62 10.64
N ARG A 9 -17.73 -3.55 9.45
CA ARG A 9 -17.04 -2.33 9.01
C ARG A 9 -18.09 -1.22 9.08
N PRO A 10 -17.89 -0.14 9.84
CA PRO A 10 -18.81 0.98 9.79
C PRO A 10 -18.88 1.45 8.33
N PRO A 11 -20.06 1.73 7.79
CA PRO A 11 -20.18 2.31 6.47
C PRO A 11 -19.43 3.65 6.52
N PHE A 12 -18.35 3.76 5.75
CA PHE A 12 -17.70 5.04 5.53
C PHE A 12 -18.74 5.95 4.87
N LYS A 13 -19.29 6.87 5.63
CA LYS A 13 -20.12 7.92 5.06
C LYS A 13 -19.18 8.79 4.22
N GLN A 14 -19.19 8.57 2.91
CA GLN A 14 -18.65 9.56 2.01
C GLN A 14 -19.52 10.78 2.15
N ALA A 15 -19.00 11.81 2.78
CA ALA A 15 -19.62 13.11 2.69
C ALA A 15 -19.62 13.55 1.21
N PRO A 16 -20.66 14.22 0.73
CA PRO A 16 -20.73 14.77 -0.64
C PRO A 16 -19.58 15.75 -0.98
N VAL A 17 -18.73 16.03 -0.04
CA VAL A 17 -17.55 16.89 -0.09
C VAL A 17 -16.44 16.35 -1.01
N VAL A 18 -16.37 15.03 -1.29
CA VAL A 18 -15.27 14.44 -2.09
C VAL A 18 -15.22 15.03 -3.51
N GLY A 19 -16.34 15.30 -4.12
CA GLY A 19 -16.38 15.94 -5.45
C GLY A 19 -15.94 17.41 -5.42
N ALA A 20 -16.30 18.15 -4.36
CA ALA A 20 -15.95 19.56 -4.23
C ALA A 20 -14.45 19.74 -3.93
N VAL A 21 -13.89 18.91 -3.06
CA VAL A 21 -12.47 19.02 -2.64
C VAL A 21 -11.53 18.52 -3.74
N ALA A 22 -11.85 17.42 -4.43
CA ALA A 22 -11.09 16.98 -5.60
C ALA A 22 -11.09 18.04 -6.71
N GLY A 23 -12.20 18.75 -6.90
CA GLY A 23 -12.29 19.87 -7.82
C GLY A 23 -11.37 21.03 -7.44
N MET A 24 -11.25 21.36 -6.15
CA MET A 24 -10.47 22.48 -5.66
C MET A 24 -8.95 22.32 -5.91
N PHE A 25 -8.41 21.15 -5.65
CA PHE A 25 -6.99 20.87 -5.88
C PHE A 25 -6.63 20.58 -7.35
N ALA A 26 -7.56 20.04 -8.15
CA ALA A 26 -7.35 19.86 -9.58
C ALA A 26 -7.28 21.19 -10.33
N GLN A 27 -7.87 22.24 -9.79
CA GLN A 27 -7.93 23.55 -10.45
C GLN A 27 -6.68 24.41 -10.28
N SER A 28 -5.90 24.23 -9.22
CA SER A 28 -4.62 24.90 -9.08
C SER A 28 -3.61 24.46 -10.16
N TYR A 29 -3.76 23.27 -10.72
CA TYR A 29 -2.95 22.79 -11.84
C TYR A 29 -3.28 23.49 -13.17
N ILE A 30 -4.53 23.96 -13.34
CA ILE A 30 -4.98 24.64 -14.57
C ILE A 30 -4.78 26.15 -14.44
N ALA A 31 -4.77 26.71 -13.23
CA ALA A 31 -4.70 28.15 -12.98
C ALA A 31 -3.31 28.77 -13.14
N GLY A 32 -2.23 27.97 -13.23
CA GLY A 32 -0.86 28.46 -13.42
C GLY A 32 -0.62 29.26 -14.71
N SER A 33 -1.60 29.36 -15.62
CA SER A 33 -1.48 30.13 -16.86
C SER A 33 -2.37 31.38 -16.96
N LEU A 34 -3.22 31.69 -15.96
CA LEU A 34 -4.29 32.65 -16.17
C LEU A 34 -4.63 33.54 -14.93
N GLY A 35 -3.80 34.46 -14.64
CA GLY A 35 -3.86 35.57 -13.67
C GLY A 35 -5.15 35.96 -12.93
N THR A 36 -4.93 36.39 -11.69
CA THR A 36 -5.72 37.24 -10.76
C THR A 36 -7.03 36.69 -10.23
N LEU A 37 -7.04 36.34 -8.95
CA LEU A 37 -8.18 35.92 -8.15
C LEU A 37 -8.70 37.07 -7.28
N VAL A 38 -9.99 37.17 -7.16
CA VAL A 38 -10.70 38.05 -6.24
C VAL A 38 -10.80 37.38 -4.86
N ALA A 39 -10.52 38.17 -3.81
CA ALA A 39 -10.56 37.71 -2.43
C ALA A 39 -11.95 37.25 -2.01
N GLY A 40 -12.06 36.03 -1.54
CA GLY A 40 -13.26 35.43 -0.97
C GLY A 40 -13.17 33.92 -1.00
N ASN A 41 -13.34 33.34 0.13
CA ASN A 41 -13.52 31.89 0.41
C ASN A 41 -12.61 30.94 -0.39
N ILE A 42 -11.40 30.75 0.08
CA ILE A 42 -10.27 30.14 -0.63
C ILE A 42 -10.57 28.73 -1.12
N TRP A 43 -11.33 27.96 -0.38
CA TRP A 43 -11.68 26.58 -0.74
C TRP A 43 -12.95 26.43 -1.56
N ASN A 44 -13.86 27.42 -1.49
CA ASN A 44 -15.12 27.40 -2.25
C ASN A 44 -15.05 28.17 -3.57
N THR A 45 -14.02 28.94 -3.80
CA THR A 45 -13.77 29.62 -5.07
C THR A 45 -12.77 28.87 -5.91
N ALA A 46 -12.99 27.62 -6.07
CA ALA A 46 -12.27 26.83 -7.03
C ALA A 46 -12.58 27.28 -8.43
N ILE A 47 -11.61 27.67 -9.15
CA ILE A 47 -11.85 28.52 -10.26
C ILE A 47 -11.03 28.09 -11.45
N VAL A 48 -11.75 27.88 -12.54
CA VAL A 48 -11.20 28.02 -13.86
C VAL A 48 -11.38 29.49 -14.23
N LYS A 49 -10.27 30.26 -14.11
CA LYS A 49 -10.13 31.64 -14.60
C LYS A 49 -11.41 32.51 -14.59
N GLY A 50 -11.69 33.10 -13.42
CA GLY A 50 -12.76 34.10 -13.31
C GLY A 50 -14.19 33.54 -13.24
N ILE A 51 -14.37 32.25 -13.15
CA ILE A 51 -15.68 31.61 -13.01
C ILE A 51 -15.78 30.95 -11.63
N THR A 52 -16.62 31.47 -10.75
CA THR A 52 -16.88 30.85 -9.44
C THR A 52 -17.79 29.64 -9.61
N TYR A 53 -17.73 28.70 -8.65
CA TYR A 53 -18.65 27.54 -8.64
C TYR A 53 -20.12 27.95 -8.67
N ALA A 54 -20.47 29.07 -8.03
CA ALA A 54 -21.81 29.66 -8.06
C ALA A 54 -22.19 30.21 -9.44
N THR A 55 -21.23 30.77 -10.20
CA THR A 55 -21.44 31.26 -11.55
C THR A 55 -21.53 30.13 -12.57
N MET A 56 -20.82 29.01 -12.34
CA MET A 56 -20.96 27.82 -13.19
C MET A 56 -22.33 27.16 -13.05
N ALA A 57 -22.92 27.21 -11.86
CA ALA A 57 -24.25 26.63 -11.64
C ALA A 57 -25.39 27.48 -12.26
N GLY A 58 -25.16 28.77 -12.49
CA GLY A 58 -26.20 29.71 -12.94
C GLY A 58 -26.15 30.18 -14.40
N ALA A 59 -24.98 30.15 -15.04
CA ALA A 59 -24.79 30.91 -16.29
C ALA A 59 -24.54 30.07 -17.56
N ILE A 60 -24.17 28.81 -17.45
CA ILE A 60 -23.88 28.01 -18.65
C ILE A 60 -24.51 26.65 -18.51
N GLY A 61 -25.62 26.48 -19.20
CA GLY A 61 -26.32 25.19 -19.24
C GLY A 61 -25.41 24.03 -19.54
N GLY A 62 -25.55 23.00 -18.78
CA GLY A 62 -25.06 21.61 -18.84
C GLY A 62 -23.77 21.25 -19.61
N ALA A 63 -23.45 21.95 -20.68
CA ALA A 63 -22.42 21.49 -21.63
C ALA A 63 -20.96 21.65 -21.13
N ILE A 64 -20.68 22.75 -20.42
CA ILE A 64 -19.29 22.95 -19.91
C ILE A 64 -19.09 22.17 -18.59
N VAL A 65 -20.11 22.12 -17.74
CA VAL A 65 -20.07 21.28 -16.54
C VAL A 65 -19.99 19.81 -16.95
N SER A 66 -20.70 19.39 -18.00
CA SER A 66 -20.59 18.03 -18.56
C SER A 66 -19.19 17.76 -19.14
N ALA A 67 -18.57 18.71 -19.81
CA ALA A 67 -17.25 18.50 -20.40
C ALA A 67 -16.13 18.42 -19.33
N VAL A 68 -16.22 19.24 -18.26
CA VAL A 68 -15.23 19.22 -17.16
C VAL A 68 -15.48 18.02 -16.25
N VAL A 69 -16.73 17.69 -15.94
CA VAL A 69 -17.09 16.52 -15.14
C VAL A 69 -16.94 15.24 -15.97
N SER A 70 -17.24 15.25 -17.26
CA SER A 70 -17.02 14.09 -18.14
C SER A 70 -15.53 13.88 -18.43
N GLY A 71 -14.71 14.94 -18.49
CA GLY A 71 -13.25 14.81 -18.56
C GLY A 71 -12.61 14.31 -17.26
N ALA A 72 -13.24 14.59 -16.10
CA ALA A 72 -12.82 14.08 -14.80
C ALA A 72 -13.41 12.71 -14.47
N LEU A 73 -14.48 12.29 -15.16
CA LEU A 73 -15.14 10.99 -15.07
C LEU A 73 -14.95 10.15 -16.33
N ALA A 74 -14.32 10.69 -17.39
CA ALA A 74 -13.86 9.87 -18.49
C ALA A 74 -12.91 8.83 -17.90
N GLU A 75 -13.27 7.58 -18.01
CA GLU A 75 -12.34 6.48 -17.80
C GLU A 75 -11.05 6.87 -18.50
N THR A 76 -9.99 7.04 -17.72
CA THR A 76 -8.66 7.19 -18.32
C THR A 76 -8.52 6.01 -19.26
N PRO A 77 -8.18 6.23 -20.55
CA PRO A 77 -7.98 5.13 -21.47
C PRO A 77 -7.10 4.12 -20.79
N ASP A 78 -7.46 2.84 -20.82
CA ASP A 78 -6.68 1.75 -20.27
C ASP A 78 -5.23 2.01 -20.62
N ARG A 79 -4.43 2.36 -19.60
CA ARG A 79 -2.99 2.40 -19.79
C ARG A 79 -2.62 1.04 -20.33
N PRO A 80 -1.82 0.98 -21.41
CA PRO A 80 -1.31 -0.30 -21.87
C PRO A 80 -0.80 -1.04 -20.64
N ASP A 81 -1.31 -2.23 -20.39
CA ASP A 81 -0.83 -3.12 -19.34
C ASP A 81 0.63 -3.45 -19.65
N PHE A 82 1.52 -2.59 -19.16
CA PHE A 82 2.93 -2.91 -19.07
C PHE A 82 3.06 -3.92 -17.94
N GLY A 83 2.77 -5.16 -18.27
CA GLY A 83 2.67 -6.28 -17.36
C GLY A 83 3.72 -6.26 -16.26
N THR A 84 3.31 -6.62 -15.05
CA THR A 84 4.11 -6.94 -13.85
C THR A 84 5.00 -5.86 -13.24
N ASP A 85 5.36 -4.78 -13.94
CA ASP A 85 6.23 -3.72 -13.40
C ASP A 85 5.56 -2.81 -12.36
N GLY A 86 4.23 -2.75 -12.32
CA GLY A 86 3.48 -1.95 -11.35
C GLY A 86 3.61 -2.46 -9.91
N ALA A 87 3.71 -3.78 -9.72
CA ALA A 87 3.82 -4.39 -8.40
C ALA A 87 5.23 -4.24 -7.80
N SER A 88 6.27 -4.18 -8.64
CA SER A 88 7.66 -4.06 -8.19
C SER A 88 8.06 -2.63 -7.81
N ARG A 89 7.34 -1.61 -8.29
CA ARG A 89 7.63 -0.20 -8.01
C ARG A 89 6.92 0.37 -6.78
N GLY A 90 6.09 -0.43 -6.10
CA GLY A 90 5.25 0.04 -4.99
C GLY A 90 4.08 0.92 -5.48
N ILE A 91 3.07 1.07 -4.66
CA ILE A 91 1.92 1.94 -4.95
C ILE A 91 2.29 3.35 -4.50
N LEU A 92 2.66 4.23 -5.43
CA LEU A 92 3.07 5.61 -5.16
C LEU A 92 1.93 6.64 -5.34
N LEU A 93 0.69 6.18 -5.53
CA LEU A 93 -0.46 7.05 -5.73
C LEU A 93 -1.43 6.92 -4.54
N ASN A 94 -2.09 8.02 -4.19
CA ASN A 94 -3.18 7.97 -3.23
C ASN A 94 -4.47 7.54 -3.97
N LYS A 95 -4.81 6.28 -3.87
CA LYS A 95 -6.04 5.74 -4.46
C LYS A 95 -7.24 6.29 -3.69
N ALA A 96 -8.28 6.67 -4.41
CA ALA A 96 -9.56 7.10 -3.87
C ALA A 96 -10.68 6.40 -4.63
N ALA A 97 -11.06 5.22 -4.16
CA ALA A 97 -12.21 4.49 -4.67
C ALA A 97 -12.91 3.80 -3.50
N ASN A 98 -14.22 3.62 -3.60
CA ASN A 98 -15.03 3.03 -2.54
C ASN A 98 -14.68 1.58 -2.26
N ASP A 99 -14.09 0.90 -3.23
CA ASP A 99 -13.69 -0.50 -3.24
C ASP A 99 -12.16 -0.68 -3.27
N ALA A 100 -11.39 0.42 -3.11
CA ALA A 100 -9.94 0.34 -3.13
C ALA A 100 -9.42 -0.55 -1.99
N GLN A 101 -8.68 -1.59 -2.36
CA GLN A 101 -8.06 -2.51 -1.42
C GLN A 101 -6.90 -1.84 -0.69
N ILE A 102 -6.74 -2.16 0.59
CA ILE A 102 -5.57 -1.76 1.36
C ILE A 102 -4.49 -2.80 1.11
N PRO A 103 -3.28 -2.39 0.68
CA PRO A 103 -2.20 -3.33 0.40
C PRO A 103 -1.58 -3.88 1.68
N VAL A 104 -0.71 -4.89 1.55
CA VAL A 104 0.21 -5.33 2.60
C VAL A 104 1.63 -4.98 2.18
N VAL A 105 2.40 -4.37 3.05
CA VAL A 105 3.80 -4.01 2.80
C VAL A 105 4.71 -5.01 3.52
N TYR A 106 5.55 -5.73 2.77
CA TYR A 106 6.62 -6.57 3.30
C TYR A 106 7.97 -5.92 3.08
N GLY A 107 8.87 -6.07 4.06
CA GLY A 107 10.19 -5.45 4.03
C GLY A 107 10.13 -3.92 4.11
N GLN A 108 10.98 -3.22 3.37
CA GLN A 108 11.02 -1.75 3.37
C GLN A 108 10.64 -1.21 1.99
N ARG A 109 9.62 -0.33 1.94
CA ARG A 109 9.14 0.20 0.66
C ARG A 109 8.53 1.60 0.81
N LYS A 110 8.71 2.43 -0.23
CA LYS A 110 7.97 3.69 -0.38
C LYS A 110 6.58 3.39 -0.96
N VAL A 111 5.53 3.86 -0.28
CA VAL A 111 4.12 3.61 -0.65
C VAL A 111 3.26 4.86 -0.48
N GLY A 112 2.15 4.92 -1.22
CA GLY A 112 1.23 6.05 -1.19
C GLY A 112 0.01 5.84 -0.28
N GLY A 113 -0.53 4.66 -0.19
CA GLY A 113 -1.73 4.36 0.61
C GLY A 113 -3.07 4.69 -0.07
N THR A 114 -4.11 4.13 0.52
CA THR A 114 -5.50 4.29 0.10
C THR A 114 -6.16 5.38 0.94
N ARG A 115 -6.74 6.39 0.29
CA ARG A 115 -7.46 7.46 0.98
C ARG A 115 -8.80 6.93 1.50
N VAL A 116 -8.94 6.88 2.83
CA VAL A 116 -10.13 6.33 3.50
C VAL A 116 -11.03 7.41 4.11
N PHE A 117 -10.50 8.61 4.31
CA PHE A 117 -11.25 9.75 4.83
C PHE A 117 -10.67 11.06 4.33
N MET A 118 -11.57 12.04 4.09
CA MET A 118 -11.21 13.41 3.76
C MET A 118 -12.34 14.36 4.15
N GLU A 119 -12.01 15.41 4.89
CA GLU A 119 -12.95 16.46 5.33
C GLU A 119 -12.23 17.80 5.40
N VAL A 120 -12.94 18.89 5.24
CA VAL A 120 -12.42 20.26 5.40
C VAL A 120 -13.05 20.92 6.60
N THR A 121 -12.26 21.76 7.31
CA THR A 121 -12.72 22.51 8.48
C THR A 121 -12.13 23.91 8.50
N GLY A 122 -12.52 24.71 9.48
CA GLY A 122 -12.12 26.12 9.62
C GLY A 122 -13.13 27.08 9.00
N SER A 123 -12.98 28.38 9.26
CA SER A 123 -13.95 29.41 8.87
C SER A 123 -14.17 29.48 7.36
N ASP A 124 -13.12 29.29 6.57
CA ASP A 124 -13.12 29.36 5.12
C ASP A 124 -12.65 28.04 4.50
N ASN A 125 -12.88 26.91 5.20
CA ASN A 125 -12.35 25.59 4.84
C ASN A 125 -10.81 25.61 4.71
N GLU A 126 -10.14 26.32 5.59
CA GLU A 126 -8.68 26.51 5.54
C GLU A 126 -7.88 25.22 5.85
N TYR A 127 -8.50 24.25 6.52
CA TYR A 127 -7.86 22.98 6.86
C TYR A 127 -8.45 21.84 6.07
N LEU A 128 -7.58 21.04 5.49
CA LEU A 128 -7.92 19.76 4.87
C LEU A 128 -7.39 18.62 5.75
N HIS A 129 -8.28 17.73 6.15
CA HIS A 129 -7.98 16.52 6.91
C HIS A 129 -8.05 15.32 5.99
N MET A 130 -6.97 14.53 5.91
CA MET A 130 -6.90 13.37 5.04
C MET A 130 -6.31 12.17 5.79
N VAL A 131 -6.98 11.01 5.71
CA VAL A 131 -6.50 9.76 6.27
C VAL A 131 -6.18 8.79 5.14
N LEU A 132 -4.95 8.29 5.15
CA LEU A 132 -4.43 7.32 4.20
C LEU A 132 -4.16 6.00 4.91
N ALA A 133 -4.86 4.94 4.55
CA ALA A 133 -4.54 3.58 4.97
C ALA A 133 -3.33 3.09 4.15
N ILE A 134 -2.25 2.77 4.84
CA ILE A 134 -0.94 2.46 4.25
C ILE A 134 -0.77 0.95 4.04
N SER A 135 -1.10 0.17 5.07
CA SER A 135 -0.94 -1.29 5.05
C SER A 135 -2.00 -1.97 5.90
N GLU A 136 -2.47 -3.13 5.46
CA GLU A 136 -3.10 -4.09 6.36
C GLU A 136 -2.03 -4.72 7.25
N GLY A 137 -2.40 -5.01 8.51
CA GLY A 137 -1.50 -5.54 9.52
C GLY A 137 -0.73 -4.46 10.27
N GLU A 138 -0.12 -4.87 11.37
CA GLU A 138 0.77 -4.02 12.17
C GLU A 138 2.15 -3.96 11.51
N ILE A 139 2.59 -2.75 11.16
CA ILE A 139 3.93 -2.50 10.63
C ILE A 139 4.93 -2.16 11.75
N ASP A 140 6.20 -2.17 11.41
CA ASP A 140 7.26 -1.72 12.32
C ASP A 140 7.27 -0.20 12.46
N SER A 141 7.42 0.53 11.35
CA SER A 141 7.52 1.99 11.39
C SER A 141 7.16 2.65 10.05
N ILE A 142 6.76 3.92 10.15
CA ILE A 142 6.76 4.89 9.05
C ILE A 142 7.93 5.83 9.29
N GLU A 143 8.91 5.85 8.37
CA GLU A 143 10.18 6.59 8.57
C GLU A 143 10.10 8.01 8.01
N ASN A 144 9.93 8.14 6.69
CA ASN A 144 9.87 9.42 6.02
C ASN A 144 8.52 9.60 5.34
N ILE A 145 7.95 10.78 5.43
CA ILE A 145 6.73 11.17 4.74
C ILE A 145 7.08 12.21 3.70
N TYR A 146 6.52 12.08 2.49
CA TYR A 146 6.77 12.98 1.38
C TYR A 146 5.45 13.53 0.83
N LEU A 147 5.45 14.78 0.46
CA LEU A 147 4.40 15.45 -0.30
C LEU A 147 4.94 15.73 -1.69
N THR A 148 4.37 15.12 -2.72
CA THR A 148 4.83 15.26 -4.12
C THR A 148 6.36 15.10 -4.23
N ASN A 149 6.93 14.07 -3.57
CA ASN A 149 8.36 13.74 -3.48
C ASN A 149 9.24 14.71 -2.66
N VAL A 150 8.66 15.67 -1.96
CA VAL A 150 9.38 16.56 -1.04
C VAL A 150 9.13 16.08 0.39
N LEU A 151 10.16 16.03 1.23
CA LEU A 151 10.03 15.62 2.64
C LEU A 151 9.00 16.50 3.37
N SER A 152 8.18 15.91 4.21
CA SER A 152 7.21 16.62 5.05
C SER A 152 7.85 17.60 6.03
N THR A 153 9.14 17.43 6.32
CA THR A 153 9.94 18.30 7.18
C THR A 153 10.59 19.48 6.44
N ASP A 154 10.38 19.59 5.13
CA ASP A 154 10.86 20.75 4.37
C ASP A 154 10.24 22.05 4.89
N SER A 155 11.04 23.11 4.95
CA SER A 155 10.65 24.41 5.51
C SER A 155 9.40 25.02 4.86
N ARG A 156 9.12 24.71 3.59
CA ARG A 156 7.91 25.17 2.88
C ARG A 156 6.61 24.72 3.52
N PHE A 157 6.64 23.57 4.23
CA PHE A 157 5.46 23.02 4.91
C PHE A 157 5.35 23.43 6.37
N SER A 158 6.33 24.21 6.88
CA SER A 158 6.35 24.63 8.27
C SER A 158 5.13 25.49 8.62
N GLY A 159 4.32 25.00 9.57
CA GLY A 159 3.05 25.67 9.98
C GLY A 159 1.85 25.38 9.06
N PHE A 160 2.06 24.65 7.95
CA PHE A 160 1.00 24.31 7.00
C PHE A 160 0.70 22.80 6.91
N LEU A 161 1.52 21.96 7.53
CA LEU A 161 1.38 20.52 7.53
C LEU A 161 1.60 19.94 8.92
N ASP A 162 0.66 19.12 9.38
CA ASP A 162 0.85 18.21 10.50
C ASP A 162 0.59 16.79 10.04
N THR A 163 1.41 15.85 10.48
CA THR A 163 1.29 14.43 10.17
C THR A 163 1.29 13.59 11.44
N TYR A 164 0.39 12.62 11.51
CA TYR A 164 0.25 11.68 12.62
C TYR A 164 0.21 10.26 12.08
N THR A 165 0.99 9.37 12.66
CA THR A 165 1.16 8.00 12.19
C THR A 165 0.66 6.98 13.19
N HIS A 166 0.03 5.93 12.70
CA HIS A 166 -0.50 4.82 13.48
C HIS A 166 -0.07 3.51 12.85
N THR A 167 0.55 2.63 13.61
CA THR A 167 1.21 1.42 13.09
C THR A 167 0.27 0.25 12.84
N GLY A 168 -1.00 0.34 13.21
CA GLY A 168 -1.95 -0.74 12.98
C GLY A 168 -2.01 -1.78 14.10
N ALA A 169 -1.58 -1.44 15.32
CA ALA A 169 -1.67 -2.36 16.46
C ALA A 169 -3.12 -2.77 16.78
N ASP A 170 -3.30 -3.96 17.33
CA ASP A 170 -4.63 -4.51 17.64
C ASP A 170 -5.36 -3.72 18.75
N ASP A 171 -4.64 -3.04 19.62
CA ASP A 171 -5.15 -2.18 20.67
C ASP A 171 -5.19 -0.70 20.28
N GLN A 172 -4.85 -0.36 19.01
CA GLN A 172 -4.75 0.99 18.50
C GLN A 172 -5.96 1.84 18.86
N ALA A 173 -5.71 3.05 19.39
CA ALA A 173 -6.71 4.07 19.65
C ALA A 173 -6.99 4.91 18.39
N ALA A 174 -8.12 5.61 18.36
CA ALA A 174 -8.37 6.63 17.35
C ALA A 174 -7.43 7.83 17.54
N ASP A 175 -7.05 8.47 16.44
CA ASP A 175 -6.25 9.70 16.51
C ASP A 175 -7.02 10.82 17.20
N THR A 176 -6.51 11.31 18.33
CA THR A 176 -7.17 12.33 19.13
C THR A 176 -7.21 13.69 18.45
N ASN A 177 -6.21 14.02 17.61
CA ASN A 177 -6.18 15.27 16.88
C ASN A 177 -7.28 15.28 15.81
N LEU A 178 -7.47 14.15 15.12
CA LEU A 178 -8.52 14.00 14.12
C LEU A 178 -9.92 13.99 14.78
N VAL A 179 -10.09 13.25 15.89
CA VAL A 179 -11.38 13.24 16.66
C VAL A 179 -11.79 14.63 17.09
N ASN A 180 -10.84 15.46 17.51
CA ASN A 180 -11.11 16.82 17.97
C ASN A 180 -11.32 17.82 16.82
N ALA A 181 -10.79 17.52 15.63
CA ALA A 181 -10.79 18.46 14.51
C ALA A 181 -12.01 18.32 13.60
N VAL A 182 -12.60 17.12 13.49
CA VAL A 182 -13.68 16.84 12.53
C VAL A 182 -14.84 16.09 13.17
N SER A 183 -16.05 16.43 12.77
CA SER A 183 -17.25 15.77 13.31
C SER A 183 -17.49 14.38 12.70
N GLY A 184 -16.97 14.13 11.51
CA GLY A 184 -17.08 12.85 10.81
C GLY A 184 -16.22 11.71 11.37
N TRP A 185 -15.31 12.01 12.31
CA TRP A 185 -14.42 11.03 12.94
C TRP A 185 -14.63 10.98 14.45
N SER A 186 -14.77 9.80 15.01
CA SER A 186 -15.01 9.60 16.44
C SER A 186 -13.98 8.65 17.06
N SER A 187 -13.97 8.54 18.38
CA SER A 187 -13.15 7.58 19.12
C SER A 187 -13.36 6.11 18.76
N ASN A 188 -14.42 5.80 18.00
CA ASN A 188 -14.68 4.46 17.48
C ASN A 188 -13.95 4.16 16.18
N HIS A 189 -13.44 5.17 15.47
CA HIS A 189 -12.69 5.02 14.22
C HIS A 189 -11.22 4.74 14.51
N ARG A 190 -10.94 3.55 15.00
CA ARG A 190 -9.61 3.15 15.51
C ARG A 190 -8.71 2.55 14.43
N LEU A 191 -9.27 2.03 13.35
CA LEU A 191 -8.56 1.32 12.28
C LEU A 191 -7.58 0.23 12.78
N ARG A 192 -7.98 -0.52 13.81
CA ARG A 192 -7.18 -1.60 14.40
C ARG A 192 -6.78 -2.63 13.35
N GLY A 193 -5.54 -3.06 13.40
CA GLY A 193 -4.97 -3.96 12.40
C GLY A 193 -4.77 -3.31 11.03
N THR A 194 -4.86 -1.98 10.93
CA THR A 194 -4.58 -1.23 9.71
C THR A 194 -3.69 -0.04 10.04
N THR A 195 -2.54 -0.01 9.40
CA THR A 195 -1.63 1.13 9.48
C THR A 195 -2.21 2.32 8.73
N TYR A 196 -2.20 3.50 9.33
CA TYR A 196 -2.64 4.70 8.64
C TYR A 196 -1.82 5.94 8.98
N LEU A 197 -1.85 6.88 8.07
CA LEU A 197 -1.32 8.23 8.19
C LEU A 197 -2.49 9.22 8.18
N TYR A 198 -2.57 10.08 9.17
CA TYR A 198 -3.41 11.27 9.14
C TYR A 198 -2.56 12.49 8.81
N ALA A 199 -2.96 13.25 7.81
CA ALA A 199 -2.36 14.52 7.42
C ALA A 199 -3.39 15.65 7.55
N ARG A 200 -3.02 16.71 8.26
CA ARG A 200 -3.74 17.98 8.31
C ARG A 200 -2.97 19.02 7.52
N LEU A 201 -3.57 19.51 6.45
CA LEU A 201 -2.98 20.52 5.59
C LEU A 201 -3.73 21.84 5.82
N LYS A 202 -3.00 22.92 6.18
CA LYS A 202 -3.54 24.27 6.18
C LYS A 202 -3.28 24.88 4.81
N TYR A 203 -4.32 25.44 4.20
CA TYR A 203 -4.17 26.02 2.87
C TYR A 203 -3.13 27.13 2.86
N ASP A 204 -2.20 27.00 1.93
CA ASP A 204 -1.24 28.04 1.56
C ASP A 204 -0.86 27.83 0.09
N GLN A 205 -0.87 28.93 -0.67
CA GLN A 205 -0.64 28.87 -2.11
C GLN A 205 0.80 28.55 -2.47
N ASP A 206 1.75 29.01 -1.66
CA ASP A 206 3.19 28.78 -1.91
C ASP A 206 3.59 27.36 -1.47
N ALA A 207 3.08 26.91 -0.32
CA ALA A 207 3.34 25.57 0.20
C ALA A 207 2.75 24.48 -0.71
N PHE A 208 1.55 24.72 -1.29
CA PHE A 208 0.81 23.75 -2.10
C PHE A 208 0.50 24.25 -3.52
N ALA A 209 1.47 24.90 -4.16
CA ALA A 209 1.32 25.51 -5.49
C ALA A 209 0.85 24.53 -6.58
N SER A 210 1.13 23.24 -6.44
CA SER A 210 0.72 22.19 -7.38
C SER A 210 -0.66 21.57 -7.06
N GLY A 211 -1.38 22.09 -6.08
CA GLY A 211 -2.67 21.57 -5.62
C GLY A 211 -2.55 20.47 -4.59
N LEU A 212 -3.52 19.54 -4.54
CA LEU A 212 -3.52 18.43 -3.58
C LEU A 212 -2.28 17.56 -3.77
N PRO A 213 -1.36 17.51 -2.77
CA PRO A 213 -0.15 16.74 -2.91
C PRO A 213 -0.44 15.24 -2.87
N THR A 214 0.32 14.46 -3.62
CA THR A 214 0.40 13.02 -3.41
C THR A 214 1.27 12.74 -2.20
N ILE A 215 0.70 12.12 -1.17
CA ILE A 215 1.42 11.77 0.05
C ILE A 215 1.95 10.34 -0.07
N THR A 216 3.26 10.18 0.10
CA THR A 216 3.93 8.89 0.14
C THR A 216 4.79 8.77 1.38
N ALA A 217 5.06 7.55 1.82
CA ALA A 217 5.89 7.31 2.99
C ALA A 217 6.85 6.15 2.78
N ASP A 218 8.05 6.25 3.35
CA ASP A 218 8.96 5.12 3.50
C ASP A 218 8.51 4.30 4.69
N VAL A 219 8.22 3.04 4.46
CA VAL A 219 7.59 2.15 5.44
C VAL A 219 8.46 0.92 5.65
N LYS A 220 8.76 0.60 6.91
CA LYS A 220 9.14 -0.75 7.32
C LYS A 220 7.86 -1.51 7.58
N GLY A 221 7.60 -2.50 6.73
CA GLY A 221 6.33 -3.19 6.60
C GLY A 221 5.93 -4.06 7.79
N VAL A 222 5.03 -4.99 7.54
CA VAL A 222 4.43 -5.83 8.58
C VAL A 222 5.47 -6.63 9.36
N LYS A 223 5.23 -6.75 10.66
CA LYS A 223 5.98 -7.63 11.54
C LYS A 223 5.58 -9.07 11.26
N VAL A 224 6.54 -9.94 11.10
CA VAL A 224 6.34 -11.36 10.79
C VAL A 224 6.89 -12.25 11.90
N TYR A 225 6.24 -13.40 12.13
CA TYR A 225 6.69 -14.36 13.12
C TYR A 225 7.86 -15.18 12.61
N ASP A 226 8.96 -15.23 13.37
CA ASP A 226 10.10 -16.08 13.11
C ASP A 226 10.07 -17.32 14.04
N PRO A 227 9.83 -18.53 13.52
CA PRO A 227 9.80 -19.74 14.34
C PRO A 227 11.17 -20.13 14.91
N ARG A 228 12.27 -19.60 14.39
CA ARG A 228 13.63 -19.87 14.90
C ARG A 228 13.88 -19.18 16.25
N THR A 229 13.31 -17.97 16.41
CA THR A 229 13.45 -17.13 17.61
C THR A 229 12.17 -17.05 18.43
N THR A 230 11.05 -17.57 17.92
CA THR A 230 9.71 -17.47 18.51
C THR A 230 9.26 -16.03 18.77
N THR A 231 9.72 -15.07 17.96
CA THR A 231 9.41 -13.66 18.09
C THR A 231 8.71 -13.14 16.84
N THR A 232 7.90 -12.09 17.02
CA THR A 232 7.28 -11.35 15.92
C THR A 232 7.97 -9.98 15.82
N ALA A 233 8.66 -9.74 14.71
CA ALA A 233 9.42 -8.53 14.47
C ALA A 233 9.44 -8.18 12.97
N TRP A 234 9.89 -6.98 12.64
CA TRP A 234 10.13 -6.63 11.25
C TRP A 234 11.21 -7.54 10.64
N SER A 235 10.94 -8.00 9.43
CA SER A 235 11.91 -8.75 8.64
C SER A 235 11.60 -8.59 7.15
N ASP A 236 12.65 -8.50 6.34
CA ASP A 236 12.59 -8.58 4.89
C ASP A 236 13.04 -9.95 4.36
N ASN A 237 13.14 -10.95 5.24
CA ASN A 237 13.44 -12.33 4.87
C ASN A 237 12.28 -12.94 4.08
N PRO A 238 12.48 -13.36 2.81
CA PRO A 238 11.41 -13.88 1.97
C PRO A 238 10.70 -15.11 2.57
N ALA A 239 11.42 -16.01 3.21
CA ALA A 239 10.83 -17.22 3.78
C ALA A 239 9.84 -16.89 4.91
N LEU A 240 10.18 -15.91 5.76
CA LEU A 240 9.31 -15.46 6.85
C LEU A 240 8.10 -14.71 6.32
N CYS A 241 8.27 -13.86 5.30
CA CYS A 241 7.15 -13.16 4.64
C CYS A 241 6.21 -14.13 3.94
N ILE A 242 6.71 -15.18 3.27
CA ILE A 242 5.89 -16.22 2.66
C ILE A 242 5.12 -17.00 3.73
N ARG A 243 5.78 -17.35 4.85
CA ARG A 243 5.13 -18.02 5.97
C ARG A 243 3.99 -17.19 6.54
N ASP A 244 4.22 -15.89 6.76
CA ASP A 244 3.20 -14.96 7.22
C ASP A 244 2.01 -14.93 6.25
N TYR A 245 2.26 -14.74 4.97
CA TYR A 245 1.19 -14.73 3.96
C TYR A 245 0.38 -16.04 3.93
N LEU A 246 1.03 -17.17 4.16
CA LEU A 246 0.32 -18.47 4.22
C LEU A 246 -0.56 -18.57 5.45
N THR A 247 -0.12 -18.12 6.62
CA THR A 247 -0.79 -18.33 7.90
C THR A 247 -1.71 -17.21 8.33
N ASN A 248 -1.48 -15.98 7.84
CA ASN A 248 -2.28 -14.83 8.22
C ASN A 248 -3.73 -14.99 7.77
N THR A 249 -4.67 -14.80 8.72
CA THR A 249 -6.11 -14.97 8.49
C THR A 249 -6.80 -13.72 7.96
N ARG A 250 -6.15 -12.55 8.05
CA ARG A 250 -6.73 -11.27 7.66
C ARG A 250 -6.50 -10.94 6.19
N TYR A 251 -5.26 -11.05 5.74
CA TYR A 251 -4.84 -10.69 4.38
C TYR A 251 -4.14 -11.81 3.62
N GLY A 252 -3.85 -12.91 4.29
CA GLY A 252 -3.18 -14.07 3.75
C GLY A 252 -4.11 -15.24 3.43
N ARG A 253 -3.57 -16.44 3.47
CA ARG A 253 -4.31 -17.68 3.15
C ARG A 253 -5.04 -18.29 4.35
N GLY A 254 -4.68 -17.89 5.58
CA GLY A 254 -5.28 -18.44 6.81
C GLY A 254 -5.01 -19.93 7.01
N ILE A 255 -3.90 -20.45 6.48
CA ILE A 255 -3.51 -21.85 6.66
C ILE A 255 -3.10 -22.04 8.12
N ASP A 256 -3.65 -23.10 8.76
CA ASP A 256 -3.27 -23.45 10.12
C ASP A 256 -1.78 -23.71 10.23
N THR A 257 -1.14 -23.16 11.26
CA THR A 257 0.31 -23.27 11.48
C THR A 257 0.79 -24.71 11.63
N SER A 258 -0.07 -25.64 12.09
CA SER A 258 0.24 -27.06 12.17
C SER A 258 0.48 -27.73 10.80
N LEU A 259 -0.05 -27.12 9.73
CA LEU A 259 0.14 -27.57 8.35
C LEU A 259 1.40 -26.96 7.70
N ILE A 260 2.16 -26.13 8.41
CA ILE A 260 3.42 -25.59 7.95
C ILE A 260 4.58 -26.45 8.46
N ASP A 261 5.51 -26.79 7.59
CA ASP A 261 6.76 -27.46 7.97
C ASP A 261 7.81 -26.40 8.34
N ASP A 262 7.79 -25.94 9.59
CA ASP A 262 8.72 -24.91 10.06
C ASP A 262 10.20 -25.33 9.90
N THR A 263 10.52 -26.61 9.83
CA THR A 263 11.89 -27.06 9.55
C THR A 263 12.37 -26.59 8.17
N SER A 264 11.52 -26.75 7.15
CA SER A 264 11.83 -26.31 5.78
C SER A 264 11.86 -24.79 5.67
N PHE A 265 10.94 -24.08 6.34
CA PHE A 265 10.93 -22.62 6.37
C PHE A 265 12.14 -22.04 7.09
N ASN A 266 12.57 -22.64 8.20
CA ASN A 266 13.78 -22.26 8.93
C ASN A 266 15.04 -22.46 8.07
N ALA A 267 15.16 -23.58 7.37
CA ALA A 267 16.27 -23.82 6.45
C ALA A 267 16.29 -22.79 5.29
N ALA A 268 15.13 -22.47 4.75
CA ALA A 268 14.98 -21.45 3.71
C ALA A 268 15.32 -20.04 4.25
N ALA A 269 14.86 -19.69 5.44
CA ALA A 269 15.16 -18.42 6.08
C ALA A 269 16.65 -18.24 6.33
N ASN A 270 17.32 -19.27 6.87
CA ASN A 270 18.77 -19.26 7.07
C ASN A 270 19.53 -19.05 5.75
N TYR A 271 19.09 -19.73 4.68
CA TYR A 271 19.73 -19.58 3.36
C TYR A 271 19.52 -18.18 2.77
N CYS A 272 18.34 -17.57 2.97
CA CYS A 272 18.10 -16.20 2.55
C CYS A 272 19.01 -15.19 3.24
N GLU A 273 19.33 -15.40 4.51
CA GLU A 273 20.19 -14.53 5.35
C GLU A 273 21.69 -14.81 5.17
N GLU A 274 22.08 -15.85 4.41
CA GLU A 274 23.49 -16.04 4.10
C GLU A 274 24.09 -14.80 3.47
N GLN A 275 25.21 -14.34 4.02
CA GLN A 275 25.86 -13.14 3.54
C GLN A 275 26.57 -13.40 2.21
N VAL A 276 26.27 -12.57 1.21
CA VAL A 276 26.90 -12.60 -0.11
C VAL A 276 27.53 -11.25 -0.42
N THR A 277 28.75 -11.28 -0.99
CA THR A 277 29.41 -10.05 -1.41
C THR A 277 29.22 -9.81 -2.89
N ILE A 278 28.55 -8.72 -3.24
CA ILE A 278 28.29 -8.31 -4.62
C ILE A 278 28.81 -6.88 -4.81
N GLY A 279 29.73 -6.69 -5.75
CA GLY A 279 30.31 -5.38 -6.00
C GLY A 279 31.02 -4.76 -4.79
N GLY A 280 31.60 -5.58 -3.93
CA GLY A 280 32.30 -5.13 -2.70
C GLY A 280 31.36 -4.82 -1.52
N THR A 281 30.06 -4.96 -1.67
CA THR A 281 29.08 -4.79 -0.58
C THR A 281 28.57 -6.14 -0.12
N THR A 282 28.62 -6.39 1.18
CA THR A 282 28.08 -7.61 1.82
C THR A 282 26.62 -7.35 2.19
N LYS A 283 25.73 -8.25 1.84
CA LYS A 283 24.29 -8.18 2.09
C LYS A 283 23.69 -9.58 2.15
N ASP A 284 22.46 -9.69 2.65
CA ASP A 284 21.72 -10.93 2.65
C ASP A 284 21.50 -11.42 1.22
N ARG A 285 21.55 -12.75 1.06
CA ARG A 285 21.42 -13.40 -0.25
C ARG A 285 20.11 -13.05 -0.95
N TYR A 286 19.00 -13.08 -0.21
CA TYR A 286 17.69 -12.73 -0.71
C TYR A 286 16.94 -11.87 0.30
N THR A 287 16.31 -10.80 -0.19
CA THR A 287 15.40 -9.95 0.58
C THR A 287 14.10 -9.74 -0.18
N LEU A 288 13.02 -9.53 0.54
CA LEU A 288 11.70 -9.22 0.00
C LEU A 288 11.29 -7.82 0.44
N ASN A 289 11.26 -6.87 -0.50
CA ASN A 289 10.85 -5.50 -0.27
C ASN A 289 9.75 -5.16 -1.27
N GLY A 290 8.50 -5.46 -0.93
CA GLY A 290 7.40 -5.42 -1.87
C GLY A 290 6.06 -5.05 -1.27
N VAL A 291 5.10 -4.78 -2.16
CA VAL A 291 3.72 -4.49 -1.82
C VAL A 291 2.84 -5.59 -2.40
N VAL A 292 2.07 -6.22 -1.55
CA VAL A 292 1.05 -7.20 -1.93
C VAL A 292 -0.27 -6.47 -2.12
N ASP A 293 -0.78 -6.51 -3.33
CA ASP A 293 -2.12 -6.04 -3.66
C ASP A 293 -3.13 -7.14 -3.29
N THR A 294 -3.95 -6.86 -2.29
CA THR A 294 -4.93 -7.82 -1.76
C THR A 294 -6.12 -8.07 -2.70
N SER A 295 -6.23 -7.32 -3.81
CA SER A 295 -7.20 -7.58 -4.87
C SER A 295 -6.79 -8.73 -5.79
N GLN A 296 -5.51 -9.08 -5.80
CA GLN A 296 -5.00 -10.14 -6.68
C GLN A 296 -5.33 -11.54 -6.17
N GLY A 297 -5.42 -12.48 -7.10
CA GLY A 297 -5.59 -13.89 -6.75
C GLY A 297 -4.44 -14.37 -5.85
N SER A 298 -4.78 -15.07 -4.77
CA SER A 298 -3.79 -15.47 -3.77
C SER A 298 -2.66 -16.36 -4.32
N MET A 299 -2.91 -17.12 -5.37
CA MET A 299 -1.88 -17.93 -6.03
C MET A 299 -0.90 -17.05 -6.84
N ASP A 300 -1.38 -15.95 -7.41
CA ASP A 300 -0.53 -15.02 -8.15
C ASP A 300 0.35 -14.20 -7.19
N VAL A 301 -0.22 -13.80 -6.05
CA VAL A 301 0.56 -13.21 -4.96
C VAL A 301 1.65 -14.18 -4.49
N LEU A 302 1.29 -15.43 -4.21
CA LEU A 302 2.24 -16.44 -3.73
C LEU A 302 3.37 -16.69 -4.74
N LYS A 303 3.06 -16.80 -6.04
CA LYS A 303 4.08 -16.92 -7.09
C LYS A 303 5.07 -15.74 -7.05
N LYS A 304 4.57 -14.51 -6.90
CA LYS A 304 5.42 -13.31 -6.81
C LYS A 304 6.32 -13.35 -5.57
N LEU A 305 5.76 -13.74 -4.41
CA LEU A 305 6.56 -13.89 -3.19
C LEU A 305 7.65 -14.96 -3.35
N LEU A 306 7.33 -16.12 -3.93
CA LEU A 306 8.27 -17.21 -4.16
C LEU A 306 9.42 -16.81 -5.10
N THR A 307 9.17 -15.95 -6.10
CA THR A 307 10.23 -15.50 -7.00
C THR A 307 11.32 -14.70 -6.31
N SER A 308 11.04 -14.04 -5.17
CA SER A 308 12.02 -13.25 -4.43
C SER A 308 13.19 -14.07 -3.87
N CYS A 309 12.99 -15.37 -3.64
CA CYS A 309 14.03 -16.28 -3.13
C CYS A 309 14.24 -17.51 -4.02
N ARG A 310 13.71 -17.54 -5.25
CA ARG A 310 13.71 -18.73 -6.12
C ARG A 310 13.08 -19.95 -5.42
N GLY A 311 12.00 -19.69 -4.67
CA GLY A 311 11.33 -20.67 -3.83
C GLY A 311 10.27 -21.48 -4.58
N PHE A 312 10.09 -22.71 -4.12
CA PHE A 312 8.99 -23.58 -4.52
C PHE A 312 8.20 -23.97 -3.25
N LEU A 313 6.88 -23.85 -3.31
CA LEU A 313 6.02 -24.33 -2.25
C LEU A 313 5.46 -25.71 -2.64
N VAL A 314 5.73 -26.71 -1.82
CA VAL A 314 5.33 -28.10 -2.04
C VAL A 314 4.47 -28.57 -0.87
N PHE A 315 3.36 -29.26 -1.17
CA PHE A 315 2.59 -29.96 -0.15
C PHE A 315 3.00 -31.44 -0.11
N SER A 316 3.63 -31.86 0.97
CA SER A 316 4.14 -33.21 1.13
C SER A 316 4.11 -33.66 2.59
N GLY A 317 3.68 -34.90 2.85
CA GLY A 317 3.55 -35.42 4.20
C GLY A 317 2.54 -34.66 5.06
N GLY A 318 1.47 -34.12 4.44
CA GLY A 318 0.43 -33.35 5.13
C GLY A 318 0.80 -31.93 5.49
N LYS A 319 1.96 -31.43 5.04
CA LYS A 319 2.46 -30.07 5.35
C LYS A 319 2.95 -29.33 4.12
N TYR A 320 2.85 -28.02 4.17
CA TYR A 320 3.47 -27.10 3.21
C TYR A 320 4.94 -26.92 3.54
N LYS A 321 5.80 -27.13 2.56
CA LYS A 321 7.27 -27.01 2.65
C LYS A 321 7.76 -25.97 1.68
N LEU A 322 8.66 -25.10 2.15
CA LEU A 322 9.36 -24.15 1.30
C LEU A 322 10.72 -24.73 0.92
N ILE A 323 10.96 -24.86 -0.38
CA ILE A 323 12.22 -25.34 -0.96
C ILE A 323 12.82 -24.20 -1.77
N ILE A 324 14.08 -23.89 -1.58
CA ILE A 324 14.80 -22.90 -2.38
C ILE A 324 15.67 -23.62 -3.40
N ASP A 325 15.62 -23.17 -4.64
CA ASP A 325 16.53 -23.63 -5.70
C ASP A 325 17.96 -23.15 -5.39
N LYS A 326 18.78 -24.08 -4.97
CA LYS A 326 20.19 -23.88 -4.56
C LYS A 326 21.04 -25.07 -4.96
N PRO A 327 22.36 -24.87 -5.15
CA PRO A 327 23.28 -25.98 -5.31
C PRO A 327 23.23 -26.92 -4.11
N GLU A 328 23.02 -28.21 -4.35
CA GLU A 328 23.04 -29.26 -3.32
C GLU A 328 23.87 -30.44 -3.79
N THR A 329 24.35 -31.21 -2.82
CA THR A 329 24.99 -32.49 -3.13
C THR A 329 23.95 -33.44 -3.72
N ALA A 330 24.33 -34.17 -4.78
CA ALA A 330 23.42 -35.13 -5.39
C ALA A 330 22.94 -36.15 -4.36
N ALA A 331 21.63 -36.22 -4.16
CA ALA A 331 21.00 -37.17 -3.22
C ALA A 331 21.06 -38.61 -3.74
N PHE A 332 21.15 -38.78 -5.06
CA PHE A 332 21.19 -40.09 -5.70
C PHE A 332 21.94 -39.98 -7.03
N THR A 333 22.76 -40.98 -7.32
CA THR A 333 23.46 -41.09 -8.61
C THR A 333 22.84 -42.23 -9.40
N PHE A 334 22.32 -41.92 -10.59
CA PHE A 334 21.87 -42.93 -11.54
C PHE A 334 23.06 -43.53 -12.27
N SER A 335 23.17 -44.85 -12.26
CA SER A 335 24.19 -45.62 -12.97
C SER A 335 23.49 -46.76 -13.73
N GLU A 336 24.22 -47.42 -14.63
CA GLU A 336 23.73 -48.55 -15.36
C GLU A 336 23.27 -49.72 -14.44
N ASP A 337 23.83 -49.81 -13.25
CA ASP A 337 23.50 -50.84 -12.27
C ASP A 337 22.16 -50.62 -11.55
N ASN A 338 21.68 -49.36 -11.48
CA ASN A 338 20.44 -49.01 -10.75
C ASN A 338 19.30 -48.50 -11.65
N ILE A 339 19.51 -48.42 -12.96
CA ILE A 339 18.48 -48.12 -13.95
C ILE A 339 17.95 -49.41 -14.54
N VAL A 340 16.64 -49.61 -14.40
CA VAL A 340 15.95 -50.75 -14.97
C VAL A 340 15.14 -50.32 -16.19
N GLY A 341 15.49 -50.85 -17.36
CA GLY A 341 14.81 -50.57 -18.63
C GLY A 341 15.43 -49.43 -19.44
N ALA A 342 14.78 -49.03 -20.53
CA ALA A 342 15.22 -47.95 -21.38
C ALA A 342 14.99 -46.59 -20.75
N TRP A 343 15.96 -45.69 -20.84
CA TRP A 343 15.87 -44.31 -20.36
C TRP A 343 15.96 -43.30 -21.51
N SER A 344 15.37 -42.15 -21.33
CA SER A 344 15.47 -41.01 -22.25
C SER A 344 15.61 -39.70 -21.52
N ILE A 345 16.37 -38.76 -22.10
CA ILE A 345 16.50 -37.40 -21.62
C ILE A 345 15.69 -36.48 -22.54
N LYS A 346 14.74 -35.75 -21.97
CA LYS A 346 14.10 -34.62 -22.63
C LYS A 346 14.68 -33.34 -22.03
N LEU A 347 15.36 -32.55 -22.86
CA LEU A 347 15.75 -31.20 -22.47
C LEU A 347 14.50 -30.34 -22.54
N GLY A 348 14.18 -29.67 -21.43
CA GLY A 348 13.09 -28.69 -21.40
C GLY A 348 13.36 -27.57 -22.39
N ASP A 349 12.37 -27.25 -23.21
CA ASP A 349 12.45 -26.08 -24.06
C ASP A 349 12.36 -24.81 -23.21
N LYS A 350 13.11 -23.78 -23.58
CA LYS A 350 13.18 -22.50 -22.86
C LYS A 350 11.86 -21.75 -22.86
N ASN A 351 10.86 -22.24 -23.62
CA ASN A 351 9.55 -21.64 -23.85
C ASN A 351 8.37 -22.50 -23.33
N SER A 352 8.62 -23.49 -22.46
CA SER A 352 7.56 -24.31 -21.88
C SER A 352 7.20 -23.82 -20.47
#